data_8a705f7b4cc93002921d79729e336628
#
_entry.id   8a705f7b4cc93002921d79729e336628
#
_cell.length_a   1.000
_cell.length_b   1.000
_cell.length_c   1.000
_cell.angle_alpha   90.00
_cell.angle_beta   90.00
_cell.angle_gamma   90.00
#
_symmetry.space_group_name_H-M   'P 1'
#
loop_
_entity.id
_entity.type
_entity.pdbx_description
1 polymer ?
#
loop_
_entity_poly.entity_id
_entity_poly.type
_entity_poly.pdbx_seq_one_letter_code
_entity_poly.pdbx_strand_id
1 'polypeptide(L)'
;MPPTLLHHLLDGAGADDSPAIVEGGETLTYGGFRARVAALAGRLARLGLRPGDRVAILLPKSIRECVAIFSVSAAGGVFVPIHPSLRPRQVRHIVADSGARVLLTDAAHAAGLEGALDDLADLRILDGETGDDGAALVPGEPAPEGLAAILYTSGSTGLPKGVMLSHANLIAGTRIVRTYLGINPADRLLSVLPFSFDYGLNQLLTSVEQGARIVLLTPRLGDDVVRALEAHRITVLAGVPTLWTLLTRAAPHLTKADLSALRAITNSGGSLALPTIERLRTRLPHTAVVLMYGLTEAFRSTYLPPGEIDRRPDSIGRAIPETDIFAVTLEGRRARPGEPGILHHRGPTVSMGYWKRPADTARVLVPDPFPPPGSAPGLVCRSGDLVVEDEDGFFRFIGREDTMIKTQGFRVSPTEVEAALMETGAFRAAAVIGLPDPSLGQRIHAVTVPAEGAPGTADVLQRLRTALAPHLVPRTIEAVAALPVTPNGKVDYKRLTAERAAVEI
;
A
#
# COMPACT_ATOMS: atom_id res chain seq x y z
N MET A 1 -10.31 -28.07 -1.04
CA MET A 1 -11.06 -27.17 -1.92
C MET A 1 -10.30 -25.86 -2.01
N PRO A 2 -10.39 -25.09 -3.10
CA PRO A 2 -9.80 -23.75 -3.12
C PRO A 2 -10.42 -22.89 -2.01
N PRO A 3 -9.63 -21.97 -1.38
CA PRO A 3 -10.16 -21.10 -0.35
C PRO A 3 -11.23 -20.17 -0.92
N THR A 4 -12.36 -20.04 -0.24
CA THR A 4 -13.47 -19.17 -0.59
C THR A 4 -13.63 -18.00 0.39
N LEU A 5 -13.17 -18.18 1.63
CA LEU A 5 -13.13 -17.15 2.66
C LEU A 5 -11.69 -16.90 3.11
N LEU A 6 -11.40 -15.73 3.63
CA LEU A 6 -10.04 -15.36 4.00
C LEU A 6 -9.41 -16.35 4.98
N HIS A 7 -10.13 -16.77 6.01
CA HIS A 7 -9.59 -17.70 7.01
C HIS A 7 -9.33 -19.09 6.46
N HIS A 8 -9.97 -19.50 5.33
CA HIS A 8 -9.66 -20.76 4.64
C HIS A 8 -8.24 -20.80 4.04
N LEU A 9 -7.56 -19.65 3.93
CA LEU A 9 -6.13 -19.64 3.58
C LEU A 9 -5.28 -20.43 4.60
N LEU A 10 -5.74 -20.55 5.86
CA LEU A 10 -5.07 -21.31 6.89
C LEU A 10 -5.30 -22.84 6.78
N ASP A 11 -6.40 -23.28 6.17
CA ASP A 11 -6.76 -24.71 6.16
C ASP A 11 -5.80 -25.56 5.34
N GLY A 12 -5.27 -25.01 4.24
CA GLY A 12 -4.28 -25.64 3.37
C GLY A 12 -2.83 -25.21 3.62
N ALA A 13 -2.62 -24.30 4.57
CA ALA A 13 -1.30 -23.76 4.86
C ALA A 13 -0.47 -24.73 5.68
N GLY A 14 0.82 -24.85 5.39
CA GLY A 14 1.89 -25.52 6.13
C GLY A 14 1.52 -26.65 7.12
N ALA A 15 2.41 -27.59 7.38
CA ALA A 15 2.21 -28.59 8.43
C ALA A 15 2.09 -27.91 9.82
N ASP A 16 1.44 -28.59 10.77
CA ASP A 16 1.16 -28.03 12.10
C ASP A 16 2.42 -27.57 12.85
N ASP A 17 3.53 -28.25 12.68
CA ASP A 17 4.82 -27.96 13.30
C ASP A 17 5.67 -26.94 12.51
N SER A 18 5.26 -26.62 11.29
CA SER A 18 6.00 -25.66 10.45
C SER A 18 5.88 -24.23 10.98
N PRO A 19 7.00 -23.46 10.99
CA PRO A 19 6.98 -22.05 11.40
C PRO A 19 6.10 -21.20 10.46
N ALA A 20 5.10 -20.54 11.00
CA ALA A 20 4.22 -19.61 10.28
C ALA A 20 4.66 -18.16 10.46
N ILE A 21 4.76 -17.70 11.71
CA ILE A 21 5.02 -16.28 12.05
C ILE A 21 6.16 -16.24 13.05
N VAL A 22 7.10 -15.30 12.83
CA VAL A 22 8.19 -14.99 13.77
C VAL A 22 8.09 -13.54 14.18
N GLU A 23 8.10 -13.28 15.50
CA GLU A 23 8.14 -11.94 16.11
C GLU A 23 9.18 -11.93 17.22
N GLY A 24 10.25 -11.16 17.03
CA GLY A 24 11.35 -11.13 18.02
C GLY A 24 11.90 -12.53 18.27
N GLY A 25 11.79 -13.00 19.52
CA GLY A 25 12.21 -14.36 19.89
C GLY A 25 11.11 -15.42 19.84
N GLU A 26 9.86 -15.05 19.55
CA GLU A 26 8.71 -15.96 19.47
C GLU A 26 8.56 -16.52 18.06
N THR A 27 8.29 -17.82 17.94
CA THR A 27 7.91 -18.48 16.70
C THR A 27 6.55 -19.16 16.89
N LEU A 28 5.55 -18.73 16.14
CA LEU A 28 4.25 -19.38 16.09
C LEU A 28 4.22 -20.36 14.91
N THR A 29 3.89 -21.61 15.18
CA THR A 29 3.69 -22.63 14.12
C THR A 29 2.32 -22.49 13.48
N TYR A 30 2.11 -23.13 12.31
CA TYR A 30 0.80 -23.14 11.65
C TYR A 30 -0.29 -23.77 12.51
N GLY A 31 0.01 -24.87 13.23
CA GLY A 31 -0.92 -25.49 14.19
C GLY A 31 -1.28 -24.53 15.34
N GLY A 32 -0.27 -23.87 15.91
CA GLY A 32 -0.48 -22.84 16.94
C GLY A 32 -1.28 -21.65 16.42
N PHE A 33 -1.04 -21.25 15.16
CA PHE A 33 -1.80 -20.16 14.53
C PHE A 33 -3.26 -20.54 14.36
N ARG A 34 -3.57 -21.72 13.82
CA ARG A 34 -4.95 -22.25 13.71
C ARG A 34 -5.64 -22.29 15.07
N ALA A 35 -4.96 -22.78 16.10
CA ALA A 35 -5.52 -22.86 17.46
C ALA A 35 -5.84 -21.47 18.04
N ARG A 36 -4.91 -20.50 17.94
CA ARG A 36 -5.13 -19.13 18.40
C ARG A 36 -6.26 -18.44 17.65
N VAL A 37 -6.34 -18.65 16.32
CA VAL A 37 -7.42 -18.09 15.48
C VAL A 37 -8.77 -18.66 15.91
N ALA A 38 -8.89 -19.97 16.11
CA ALA A 38 -10.12 -20.62 16.56
C ALA A 38 -10.54 -20.11 17.95
N ALA A 39 -9.62 -19.98 18.89
CA ALA A 39 -9.89 -19.50 20.24
C ALA A 39 -10.44 -18.06 20.25
N LEU A 40 -9.78 -17.13 19.54
CA LEU A 40 -10.23 -15.73 19.47
C LEU A 40 -11.55 -15.60 18.67
N ALA A 41 -11.73 -16.35 17.60
CA ALA A 41 -12.99 -16.39 16.85
C ALA A 41 -14.15 -16.86 17.75
N GLY A 42 -13.93 -17.92 18.55
CA GLY A 42 -14.91 -18.38 19.55
C GLY A 42 -15.23 -17.35 20.61
N ARG A 43 -14.23 -16.60 21.09
CA ARG A 43 -14.43 -15.49 22.04
C ARG A 43 -15.30 -14.39 21.42
N LEU A 44 -15.03 -14.00 20.15
CA LEU A 44 -15.83 -13.00 19.44
C LEU A 44 -17.30 -13.47 19.23
N ALA A 45 -17.50 -14.74 18.87
CA ALA A 45 -18.84 -15.31 18.72
C ALA A 45 -19.63 -15.31 20.04
N ARG A 46 -19.00 -15.70 21.17
CA ARG A 46 -19.61 -15.65 22.52
C ARG A 46 -19.98 -14.23 22.96
N LEU A 47 -19.23 -13.23 22.50
CA LEU A 47 -19.55 -11.82 22.72
C LEU A 47 -20.70 -11.30 21.85
N GLY A 48 -21.29 -12.17 21.03
CA GLY A 48 -22.43 -11.85 20.19
C GLY A 48 -22.06 -11.12 18.89
N LEU A 49 -20.84 -11.31 18.39
CA LEU A 49 -20.46 -10.84 17.05
C LEU A 49 -21.33 -11.56 16.02
N ARG A 50 -21.96 -10.81 15.13
CA ARG A 50 -22.83 -11.33 14.07
C ARG A 50 -22.11 -11.28 12.74
N PRO A 51 -22.46 -12.13 11.75
CA PRO A 51 -21.96 -12.04 10.40
C PRO A 51 -22.09 -10.61 9.84
N GLY A 52 -20.99 -10.07 9.30
CA GLY A 52 -20.93 -8.72 8.78
C GLY A 52 -20.72 -7.61 9.83
N ASP A 53 -20.68 -7.90 11.13
CA ASP A 53 -20.26 -6.92 12.14
C ASP A 53 -18.78 -6.53 11.93
N ARG A 54 -18.47 -5.24 12.10
CA ARG A 54 -17.09 -4.74 11.95
C ARG A 54 -16.36 -4.83 13.27
N VAL A 55 -15.12 -5.31 13.17
CA VAL A 55 -14.16 -5.38 14.28
C VAL A 55 -12.95 -4.52 13.91
N ALA A 56 -12.76 -3.43 14.62
CA ALA A 56 -11.58 -2.59 14.49
C ALA A 56 -10.39 -3.28 15.17
N ILE A 57 -9.22 -3.23 14.54
CA ILE A 57 -7.98 -3.81 15.06
C ILE A 57 -6.95 -2.70 15.15
N LEU A 58 -6.62 -2.28 16.38
CA LEU A 58 -5.60 -1.30 16.69
C LEU A 58 -4.51 -1.97 17.53
N LEU A 59 -3.67 -2.71 16.89
CA LEU A 59 -2.56 -3.45 17.47
C LEU A 59 -1.25 -3.07 16.78
N PRO A 60 -0.11 -3.08 17.47
CA PRO A 60 1.17 -3.04 16.79
C PRO A 60 1.33 -4.27 15.89
N LYS A 61 2.19 -4.16 14.88
CA LYS A 61 2.55 -5.31 14.03
C LYS A 61 3.08 -6.44 14.92
N SER A 62 2.29 -7.51 15.03
CA SER A 62 2.54 -8.60 15.97
C SER A 62 1.83 -9.88 15.56
N ILE A 63 2.22 -10.98 16.19
CA ILE A 63 1.47 -12.25 16.10
C ILE A 63 -0.01 -12.03 16.46
N ARG A 64 -0.29 -11.19 17.47
CA ARG A 64 -1.66 -10.86 17.90
C ARG A 64 -2.47 -10.19 16.79
N GLU A 65 -1.88 -9.25 16.04
CA GLU A 65 -2.54 -8.59 14.91
C GLU A 65 -2.85 -9.60 13.78
N CYS A 66 -1.90 -10.50 13.48
CA CYS A 66 -2.13 -11.57 12.50
C CYS A 66 -3.27 -12.50 12.92
N VAL A 67 -3.28 -12.95 14.18
CA VAL A 67 -4.34 -13.78 14.75
C VAL A 67 -5.67 -13.05 14.69
N ALA A 68 -5.73 -11.77 15.07
CA ALA A 68 -6.97 -10.99 15.06
C ALA A 68 -7.59 -10.88 13.65
N ILE A 69 -6.80 -10.62 12.61
CA ILE A 69 -7.28 -10.52 11.22
C ILE A 69 -7.98 -11.81 10.79
N PHE A 70 -7.36 -12.97 11.02
CA PHE A 70 -7.95 -14.25 10.64
C PHE A 70 -9.12 -14.66 11.55
N SER A 71 -9.06 -14.34 12.84
CA SER A 71 -10.14 -14.66 13.80
C SER A 71 -11.43 -13.90 13.53
N VAL A 72 -11.30 -12.62 13.14
CA VAL A 72 -12.48 -11.81 12.75
C VAL A 72 -13.15 -12.43 11.54
N SER A 73 -12.38 -12.84 10.52
CA SER A 73 -12.91 -13.55 9.36
C SER A 73 -13.55 -14.88 9.73
N ALA A 74 -12.93 -15.68 10.60
CA ALA A 74 -13.43 -16.97 11.06
C ALA A 74 -14.72 -16.82 11.91
N ALA A 75 -14.89 -15.70 12.60
CA ALA A 75 -16.12 -15.36 13.33
C ALA A 75 -17.22 -14.76 12.43
N GLY A 76 -17.01 -14.70 11.10
CA GLY A 76 -17.96 -14.11 10.15
C GLY A 76 -17.95 -12.57 10.15
N GLY A 77 -17.02 -11.93 10.84
CA GLY A 77 -16.90 -10.47 10.95
C GLY A 77 -16.09 -9.85 9.81
N VAL A 78 -16.14 -8.52 9.77
CA VAL A 78 -15.38 -7.66 8.84
C VAL A 78 -14.25 -6.99 9.61
N PHE A 79 -13.01 -7.25 9.27
CA PHE A 79 -11.88 -6.62 9.96
C PHE A 79 -11.58 -5.22 9.41
N VAL A 80 -11.25 -4.31 10.32
CA VAL A 80 -10.91 -2.91 10.04
C VAL A 80 -9.56 -2.62 10.69
N PRO A 81 -8.43 -2.86 10.00
CA PRO A 81 -7.12 -2.65 10.59
C PRO A 81 -6.82 -1.16 10.64
N ILE A 82 -6.38 -0.69 11.80
CA ILE A 82 -6.06 0.71 12.09
C ILE A 82 -4.56 0.84 12.31
N HIS A 83 -3.93 1.79 11.62
CA HIS A 83 -2.50 2.02 11.81
C HIS A 83 -2.21 2.54 13.23
N PRO A 84 -1.30 1.90 14.00
CA PRO A 84 -1.10 2.23 15.42
C PRO A 84 -0.53 3.64 15.68
N SER A 85 0.03 4.30 14.67
CA SER A 85 0.50 5.70 14.80
C SER A 85 -0.59 6.76 14.64
N LEU A 86 -1.83 6.37 14.32
CA LEU A 86 -2.92 7.33 14.17
C LEU A 86 -3.26 7.98 15.51
N ARG A 87 -3.65 9.26 15.44
CA ARG A 87 -4.05 10.01 16.64
C ARG A 87 -5.48 9.64 17.07
N PRO A 88 -5.83 9.83 18.35
CA PRO A 88 -7.15 9.45 18.91
C PRO A 88 -8.34 9.93 18.06
N ARG A 89 -8.30 11.16 17.55
CA ARG A 89 -9.35 11.69 16.65
C ARG A 89 -9.52 10.90 15.36
N GLN A 90 -8.41 10.41 14.77
CA GLN A 90 -8.44 9.62 13.55
C GLN A 90 -8.93 8.19 13.83
N VAL A 91 -8.48 7.60 14.92
CA VAL A 91 -8.97 6.28 15.39
C VAL A 91 -10.47 6.35 15.63
N ARG A 92 -10.94 7.36 16.40
CA ARG A 92 -12.37 7.58 16.65
C ARG A 92 -13.17 7.69 15.34
N HIS A 93 -12.65 8.46 14.38
CA HIS A 93 -13.30 8.59 13.07
C HIS A 93 -13.49 7.22 12.42
N ILE A 94 -12.44 6.39 12.36
CA ILE A 94 -12.50 5.07 11.72
C ILE A 94 -13.48 4.14 12.44
N VAL A 95 -13.43 4.09 13.77
CA VAL A 95 -14.32 3.27 14.59
C VAL A 95 -15.78 3.67 14.41
N ALA A 96 -16.08 4.97 14.46
CA ALA A 96 -17.43 5.48 14.31
C ALA A 96 -17.96 5.34 12.85
N ASP A 97 -17.15 5.70 11.85
CA ASP A 97 -17.53 5.62 10.43
C ASP A 97 -17.77 4.16 9.99
N SER A 98 -16.89 3.24 10.36
CA SER A 98 -17.07 1.81 10.11
C SER A 98 -18.25 1.25 10.88
N GLY A 99 -18.63 1.84 11.99
CA GLY A 99 -19.63 1.31 12.94
C GLY A 99 -19.11 0.01 13.56
N ALA A 100 -17.83 -0.01 13.95
CA ALA A 100 -17.24 -1.17 14.60
C ALA A 100 -17.90 -1.43 15.95
N ARG A 101 -18.27 -2.68 16.23
CA ARG A 101 -18.85 -3.12 17.51
C ARG A 101 -17.80 -3.57 18.51
N VAL A 102 -16.64 -3.96 18.00
CA VAL A 102 -15.49 -4.40 18.82
C VAL A 102 -14.26 -3.65 18.36
N LEU A 103 -13.44 -3.22 19.32
CA LEU A 103 -12.07 -2.74 19.11
C LEU A 103 -11.13 -3.73 19.80
N LEU A 104 -10.35 -4.47 19.00
CA LEU A 104 -9.23 -5.27 19.48
C LEU A 104 -8.01 -4.36 19.59
N THR A 105 -7.47 -4.24 20.81
CA THR A 105 -6.32 -3.34 21.07
C THR A 105 -5.46 -3.88 22.20
N ASP A 106 -4.37 -3.21 22.53
CA ASP A 106 -3.58 -3.48 23.74
C ASP A 106 -3.79 -2.38 24.79
N ALA A 107 -3.30 -2.61 26.00
CA ALA A 107 -3.47 -1.70 27.12
C ALA A 107 -2.85 -0.31 26.84
N ALA A 108 -1.73 -0.24 26.14
CA ALA A 108 -1.05 1.02 25.83
C ALA A 108 -1.84 1.89 24.86
N HIS A 109 -2.38 1.28 23.78
CA HIS A 109 -3.22 1.99 22.84
C HIS A 109 -4.59 2.32 23.43
N ALA A 110 -5.18 1.42 24.25
CA ALA A 110 -6.45 1.70 24.95
C ALA A 110 -6.31 2.93 25.86
N ALA A 111 -5.24 3.01 26.67
CA ALA A 111 -4.96 4.18 27.51
C ALA A 111 -4.79 5.47 26.69
N GLY A 112 -4.17 5.37 25.51
CA GLY A 112 -4.04 6.52 24.58
C GLY A 112 -5.35 7.00 23.96
N LEU A 113 -6.43 6.23 24.07
CA LEU A 113 -7.77 6.54 23.56
C LEU A 113 -8.76 6.95 24.65
N GLU A 114 -8.32 7.03 25.91
CA GLU A 114 -9.17 7.41 27.04
C GLU A 114 -9.89 8.74 26.77
N GLY A 115 -11.19 8.76 26.98
CA GLY A 115 -12.06 9.89 26.66
C GLY A 115 -12.42 10.07 25.18
N ALA A 116 -11.68 9.46 24.26
CA ALA A 116 -11.89 9.66 22.82
C ALA A 116 -13.02 8.79 22.22
N LEU A 117 -13.38 7.70 22.90
CA LEU A 117 -14.35 6.72 22.42
C LEU A 117 -15.59 6.59 23.33
N ASP A 118 -15.70 7.38 24.40
CA ASP A 118 -16.72 7.24 25.46
C ASP A 118 -18.15 7.46 24.94
N ASP A 119 -18.32 8.21 23.87
CA ASP A 119 -19.60 8.44 23.24
C ASP A 119 -20.07 7.29 22.32
N LEU A 120 -19.23 6.28 22.09
CA LEU A 120 -19.54 5.10 21.29
C LEU A 120 -20.11 3.96 22.20
N ALA A 121 -21.35 4.14 22.64
CA ALA A 121 -21.98 3.30 23.68
C ALA A 121 -22.02 1.78 23.37
N ASP A 122 -22.07 1.41 22.09
CA ASP A 122 -22.14 0.01 21.65
C ASP A 122 -20.75 -0.62 21.40
N LEU A 123 -19.67 0.14 21.54
CA LEU A 123 -18.31 -0.33 21.31
C LEU A 123 -17.79 -1.13 22.50
N ARG A 124 -17.32 -2.35 22.24
CA ARG A 124 -16.60 -3.16 23.23
C ARG A 124 -15.11 -3.13 22.95
N ILE A 125 -14.32 -2.71 23.92
CA ILE A 125 -12.85 -2.72 23.83
C ILE A 125 -12.34 -4.01 24.46
N LEU A 126 -11.55 -4.77 23.73
CA LEU A 126 -10.97 -6.04 24.15
C LEU A 126 -9.46 -6.01 23.94
N ASP A 127 -8.74 -6.64 24.87
CA ASP A 127 -7.37 -7.04 24.60
C ASP A 127 -7.37 -8.07 23.44
N GLY A 128 -6.42 -8.00 22.57
CA GLY A 128 -6.29 -8.99 21.48
C GLY A 128 -5.77 -10.36 21.95
N GLU A 129 -5.87 -10.68 23.24
CA GLU A 129 -5.41 -11.94 23.82
C GLU A 129 -6.38 -13.08 23.48
N THR A 130 -5.81 -14.25 23.20
CA THR A 130 -6.56 -15.49 23.03
C THR A 130 -6.84 -16.05 24.42
N GLY A 131 -8.11 -15.95 24.86
CA GLY A 131 -8.51 -16.63 26.11
C GLY A 131 -8.47 -18.16 25.93
N ASP A 132 -8.34 -18.87 27.03
CA ASP A 132 -8.25 -20.35 27.09
C ASP A 132 -9.63 -21.04 26.96
N ASP A 133 -10.58 -20.43 26.32
CA ASP A 133 -12.00 -20.78 26.36
C ASP A 133 -12.42 -21.62 25.14
N GLY A 134 -12.22 -22.93 25.23
CA GLY A 134 -12.94 -24.00 24.50
C GLY A 134 -13.44 -23.78 23.05
N ALA A 135 -13.74 -24.87 22.35
CA ALA A 135 -14.13 -24.90 20.95
C ALA A 135 -15.24 -23.89 20.54
N ALA A 136 -15.03 -23.22 19.42
CA ALA A 136 -15.90 -22.21 18.85
C ALA A 136 -17.21 -22.79 18.30
N LEU A 137 -18.33 -22.14 18.62
CA LEU A 137 -19.50 -22.15 17.74
C LEU A 137 -19.18 -21.19 16.58
N VAL A 138 -19.02 -21.74 15.37
CA VAL A 138 -18.79 -20.93 14.18
C VAL A 138 -20.16 -20.38 13.72
N PRO A 139 -20.35 -19.06 13.63
CA PRO A 139 -21.50 -18.49 12.94
C PRO A 139 -21.54 -18.96 11.48
N GLY A 140 -22.71 -18.91 10.83
CA GLY A 140 -22.82 -19.26 9.42
C GLY A 140 -21.78 -18.50 8.56
N GLU A 141 -21.17 -19.20 7.63
CA GLU A 141 -20.11 -18.62 6.76
C GLU A 141 -20.71 -17.54 5.86
N PRO A 142 -20.03 -16.37 5.70
CA PRO A 142 -20.42 -15.38 4.71
C PRO A 142 -20.21 -15.90 3.29
N ALA A 143 -20.85 -15.28 2.29
CA ALA A 143 -20.58 -15.58 0.90
C ALA A 143 -19.18 -15.08 0.50
N PRO A 144 -18.48 -15.69 -0.48
CA PRO A 144 -17.18 -15.25 -0.97
C PRO A 144 -17.16 -13.78 -1.43
N GLU A 145 -18.26 -13.30 -2.01
CA GLU A 145 -18.48 -11.90 -2.41
C GLU A 145 -18.84 -11.00 -1.23
N GLY A 146 -19.05 -11.57 -0.04
CA GLY A 146 -19.31 -10.84 1.18
C GLY A 146 -18.10 -9.97 1.59
N LEU A 147 -18.41 -8.86 2.28
CA LEU A 147 -17.41 -7.93 2.79
C LEU A 147 -16.51 -8.63 3.81
N ALA A 148 -15.20 -8.59 3.56
CA ALA A 148 -14.19 -9.17 4.45
C ALA A 148 -13.41 -8.10 5.22
N ALA A 149 -13.09 -6.98 4.56
CA ALA A 149 -12.28 -5.92 5.15
C ALA A 149 -12.73 -4.53 4.72
N ILE A 150 -12.45 -3.54 5.59
CA ILE A 150 -12.52 -2.13 5.24
C ILE A 150 -11.14 -1.50 5.51
N LEU A 151 -10.41 -1.14 4.45
CA LEU A 151 -9.11 -0.50 4.56
C LEU A 151 -9.26 1.02 4.43
N TYR A 152 -8.87 1.75 5.47
CA TYR A 152 -8.97 3.21 5.46
C TYR A 152 -7.77 3.86 4.79
N THR A 153 -8.02 4.63 3.74
CA THR A 153 -7.01 5.39 2.99
C THR A 153 -7.15 6.88 3.24
N SER A 154 -6.05 7.63 3.14
CA SER A 154 -6.07 9.09 3.24
C SER A 154 -6.78 9.68 2.01
N GLY A 155 -8.08 9.93 2.14
CA GLY A 155 -8.89 10.55 1.08
C GLY A 155 -8.48 11.99 0.72
N SER A 156 -8.89 12.51 -0.46
CA SER A 156 -8.64 13.91 -0.89
C SER A 156 -9.33 14.97 -0.01
N THR A 157 -10.31 14.60 0.79
CA THR A 157 -11.17 15.47 1.60
C THR A 157 -10.77 15.64 3.08
N GLY A 158 -9.59 15.12 3.48
CA GLY A 158 -9.04 15.30 4.83
C GLY A 158 -9.27 14.14 5.80
N LEU A 159 -10.45 13.52 5.85
CA LEU A 159 -10.71 12.33 6.67
C LEU A 159 -10.49 11.05 5.87
N PRO A 160 -9.98 9.98 6.49
CA PRO A 160 -9.81 8.68 5.84
C PRO A 160 -11.13 8.12 5.31
N LYS A 161 -11.08 7.47 4.13
CA LYS A 161 -12.23 6.77 3.51
C LYS A 161 -11.98 5.27 3.56
N GLY A 162 -12.98 4.49 3.92
CA GLY A 162 -12.89 3.03 3.98
C GLY A 162 -13.15 2.40 2.62
N VAL A 163 -12.16 1.71 2.05
CA VAL A 163 -12.30 0.88 0.84
C VAL A 163 -12.79 -0.50 1.25
N MET A 164 -13.89 -0.96 0.65
CA MET A 164 -14.51 -2.25 0.92
C MET A 164 -13.90 -3.34 0.06
N LEU A 165 -13.40 -4.40 0.69
CA LEU A 165 -12.85 -5.57 0.01
C LEU A 165 -13.61 -6.83 0.40
N SER A 166 -14.06 -7.61 -0.59
CA SER A 166 -14.68 -8.91 -0.36
C SER A 166 -13.63 -9.98 -0.06
N HIS A 167 -14.07 -11.14 0.46
CA HIS A 167 -13.19 -12.31 0.58
C HIS A 167 -12.61 -12.70 -0.79
N ALA A 168 -13.44 -12.69 -1.83
CA ALA A 168 -13.01 -12.99 -3.20
C ALA A 168 -11.93 -12.03 -3.70
N ASN A 169 -12.05 -10.71 -3.43
CA ASN A 169 -11.01 -9.73 -3.81
C ASN A 169 -9.65 -10.04 -3.16
N LEU A 170 -9.66 -10.30 -1.83
CA LEU A 170 -8.43 -10.57 -1.08
C LEU A 170 -7.77 -11.88 -1.53
N ILE A 171 -8.54 -12.94 -1.74
CA ILE A 171 -8.05 -14.24 -2.20
C ILE A 171 -7.50 -14.14 -3.63
N ALA A 172 -8.22 -13.46 -4.53
CA ALA A 172 -7.75 -13.24 -5.89
C ALA A 172 -6.43 -12.45 -5.90
N GLY A 173 -6.35 -11.35 -5.12
CA GLY A 173 -5.13 -10.55 -4.99
C GLY A 173 -3.95 -11.37 -4.44
N THR A 174 -4.20 -12.23 -3.47
CA THR A 174 -3.19 -13.14 -2.90
C THR A 174 -2.68 -14.12 -3.95
N ARG A 175 -3.57 -14.82 -4.65
CA ARG A 175 -3.23 -15.79 -5.71
C ARG A 175 -2.45 -15.15 -6.87
N ILE A 176 -2.90 -13.96 -7.31
CA ILE A 176 -2.25 -13.23 -8.42
C ILE A 176 -0.83 -12.82 -8.05
N VAL A 177 -0.66 -12.20 -6.85
CA VAL A 177 0.68 -11.76 -6.40
C VAL A 177 1.64 -12.92 -6.23
N ARG A 178 1.18 -14.00 -5.59
CA ARG A 178 1.96 -15.24 -5.48
C ARG A 178 2.47 -15.72 -6.84
N THR A 179 1.60 -15.68 -7.86
CA THR A 179 1.91 -16.22 -9.19
C THR A 179 3.06 -15.48 -9.86
N TYR A 180 3.01 -14.14 -9.93
CA TYR A 180 4.07 -13.40 -10.62
C TYR A 180 5.34 -13.19 -9.78
N LEU A 181 5.26 -13.29 -8.43
CA LEU A 181 6.44 -13.26 -7.55
C LEU A 181 7.04 -14.64 -7.30
N GLY A 182 6.36 -15.73 -7.72
CA GLY A 182 6.80 -17.10 -7.49
C GLY A 182 6.94 -17.46 -6.00
N ILE A 183 6.04 -16.94 -5.14
CA ILE A 183 6.08 -17.23 -3.71
C ILE A 183 5.71 -18.70 -3.49
N ASN A 184 6.46 -19.38 -2.64
CA ASN A 184 6.35 -20.81 -2.41
C ASN A 184 6.63 -21.15 -0.92
N PRO A 185 6.38 -22.41 -0.48
CA PRO A 185 6.53 -22.79 0.94
C PRO A 185 7.94 -22.63 1.53
N ALA A 186 8.98 -22.61 0.71
CA ALA A 186 10.35 -22.42 1.19
C ALA A 186 10.69 -20.93 1.45
N ASP A 187 9.82 -20.01 1.06
CA ASP A 187 10.06 -18.59 1.23
C ASP A 187 9.96 -18.13 2.69
N ARG A 188 10.73 -17.10 2.98
CA ARG A 188 10.77 -16.38 4.24
C ARG A 188 10.60 -14.89 3.91
N LEU A 189 9.41 -14.37 4.21
CA LEU A 189 9.06 -12.98 3.93
C LEU A 189 9.38 -12.10 5.13
N LEU A 190 10.04 -10.96 4.93
CA LEU A 190 10.16 -9.94 5.97
C LEU A 190 9.05 -8.90 5.82
N SER A 191 8.16 -8.84 6.80
CA SER A 191 7.04 -7.89 6.83
C SER A 191 7.42 -6.65 7.61
N VAL A 192 7.69 -5.55 6.92
CA VAL A 192 7.98 -4.24 7.49
C VAL A 192 6.84 -3.24 7.29
N LEU A 193 5.90 -3.51 6.39
CA LEU A 193 4.78 -2.65 6.07
C LEU A 193 3.57 -2.96 6.96
N PRO A 194 2.78 -1.96 7.41
CA PRO A 194 1.62 -2.17 8.27
C PRO A 194 0.52 -2.97 7.55
N PHE A 195 -0.28 -3.75 8.29
CA PHE A 195 -1.40 -4.50 7.72
C PHE A 195 -2.65 -3.65 7.45
N SER A 196 -2.70 -2.44 7.98
CA SER A 196 -3.68 -1.42 7.56
C SER A 196 -3.44 -0.86 6.16
N PHE A 197 -2.31 -1.22 5.54
CA PHE A 197 -1.98 -0.94 4.16
C PHE A 197 -2.09 -2.23 3.33
N ASP A 198 -2.85 -2.19 2.24
CA ASP A 198 -3.13 -3.35 1.37
C ASP A 198 -1.86 -4.11 0.95
N TYR A 199 -0.77 -3.38 0.70
CA TYR A 199 0.51 -3.97 0.34
C TYR A 199 1.16 -4.77 1.49
N GLY A 200 1.04 -4.28 2.72
CA GLY A 200 1.48 -5.01 3.92
C GLY A 200 0.59 -6.22 4.20
N LEU A 201 -0.73 -6.02 4.15
CA LEU A 201 -1.70 -7.10 4.35
C LEU A 201 -1.49 -8.26 3.37
N ASN A 202 -1.26 -7.95 2.09
CA ASN A 202 -1.03 -8.97 1.08
C ASN A 202 0.17 -9.88 1.37
N GLN A 203 1.24 -9.36 2.01
CA GLN A 203 2.37 -10.20 2.42
C GLN A 203 1.97 -11.26 3.43
N LEU A 204 1.15 -10.90 4.42
CA LEU A 204 0.60 -11.85 5.38
C LEU A 204 -0.25 -12.90 4.67
N LEU A 205 -1.20 -12.48 3.83
CA LEU A 205 -2.12 -13.38 3.14
C LEU A 205 -1.37 -14.34 2.21
N THR A 206 -0.41 -13.82 1.43
CA THR A 206 0.37 -14.62 0.49
C THR A 206 1.28 -15.62 1.21
N SER A 207 1.91 -15.23 2.33
CA SER A 207 2.73 -16.15 3.11
C SER A 207 1.91 -17.30 3.69
N VAL A 208 0.73 -16.97 4.24
CA VAL A 208 -0.19 -17.97 4.81
C VAL A 208 -0.69 -18.93 3.75
N GLU A 209 -1.22 -18.41 2.61
CA GLU A 209 -1.73 -19.27 1.52
C GLU A 209 -0.69 -20.28 1.05
N GLN A 210 0.59 -19.89 1.06
CA GLN A 210 1.68 -20.76 0.58
C GLN A 210 2.30 -21.66 1.64
N GLY A 211 1.88 -21.53 2.90
CA GLY A 211 2.60 -22.21 3.99
C GLY A 211 4.03 -21.70 4.18
N ALA A 212 4.31 -20.49 3.71
CA ALA A 212 5.60 -19.82 3.86
C ALA A 212 5.73 -19.18 5.25
N ARG A 213 6.96 -18.83 5.65
CA ARG A 213 7.20 -18.15 6.91
C ARG A 213 7.22 -16.65 6.75
N ILE A 214 6.52 -15.91 7.63
CA ILE A 214 6.59 -14.46 7.71
C ILE A 214 7.31 -14.02 8.99
N VAL A 215 8.26 -13.10 8.87
CA VAL A 215 8.99 -12.47 9.98
C VAL A 215 8.47 -11.04 10.13
N LEU A 216 7.98 -10.71 11.31
CA LEU A 216 7.42 -9.41 11.60
C LEU A 216 8.51 -8.48 12.16
N LEU A 217 8.62 -7.30 11.58
CA LEU A 217 9.56 -6.27 12.03
C LEU A 217 8.92 -4.88 11.92
N THR A 218 9.04 -4.10 12.99
CA THR A 218 8.83 -2.65 12.97
C THR A 218 10.19 -1.97 13.06
N PRO A 219 10.83 -1.63 11.93
CA PRO A 219 12.19 -1.13 11.92
C PRO A 219 12.25 0.31 12.45
N ARG A 220 13.28 0.63 13.22
CA ARG A 220 13.64 2.00 13.64
C ARG A 220 14.73 2.58 12.76
N LEU A 221 15.66 1.72 12.33
CA LEU A 221 16.80 2.07 11.49
C LEU A 221 16.89 1.14 10.27
N GLY A 222 17.58 1.56 9.24
CA GLY A 222 17.86 0.70 8.08
C GLY A 222 18.61 -0.57 8.42
N ASP A 223 19.56 -0.47 9.37
CA ASP A 223 20.32 -1.63 9.83
C ASP A 223 19.48 -2.69 10.56
N ASP A 224 18.34 -2.33 11.16
CA ASP A 224 17.42 -3.33 11.74
C ASP A 224 16.88 -4.25 10.66
N VAL A 225 16.54 -3.68 9.50
CA VAL A 225 16.07 -4.45 8.34
C VAL A 225 17.17 -5.36 7.82
N VAL A 226 18.40 -4.84 7.66
CA VAL A 226 19.53 -5.63 7.14
C VAL A 226 19.87 -6.80 8.06
N ARG A 227 19.92 -6.56 9.38
CA ARG A 227 20.13 -7.63 10.37
C ARG A 227 19.04 -8.69 10.34
N ALA A 228 17.78 -8.29 10.18
CA ALA A 228 16.68 -9.25 10.06
C ALA A 228 16.76 -10.06 8.75
N LEU A 229 17.14 -9.43 7.63
CA LEU A 229 17.38 -10.11 6.35
C LEU A 229 18.40 -11.22 6.51
N GLU A 230 19.53 -10.93 7.16
CA GLU A 230 20.62 -11.88 7.38
C GLU A 230 20.22 -12.97 8.42
N ALA A 231 19.80 -12.55 9.63
CA ALA A 231 19.52 -13.46 10.74
C ALA A 231 18.43 -14.49 10.43
N HIS A 232 17.39 -14.08 9.69
CA HIS A 232 16.27 -14.96 9.32
C HIS A 232 16.43 -15.55 7.91
N ARG A 233 17.56 -15.26 7.21
CA ARG A 233 17.82 -15.69 5.82
C ARG A 233 16.61 -15.40 4.92
N ILE A 234 16.13 -14.18 4.98
CA ILE A 234 14.93 -13.72 4.26
C ILE A 234 15.13 -13.89 2.76
N THR A 235 14.08 -14.35 2.08
CA THR A 235 14.07 -14.58 0.63
C THR A 235 13.33 -13.48 -0.14
N VAL A 236 12.35 -12.83 0.49
CA VAL A 236 11.55 -11.78 -0.14
C VAL A 236 11.33 -10.61 0.83
N LEU A 237 11.62 -9.39 0.35
CA LEU A 237 11.33 -8.16 1.08
C LEU A 237 10.47 -7.23 0.23
N ALA A 238 9.34 -6.81 0.77
CA ALA A 238 8.50 -5.78 0.18
C ALA A 238 8.73 -4.43 0.86
N GLY A 239 8.82 -3.36 0.07
CA GLY A 239 9.05 -2.03 0.59
C GLY A 239 8.46 -0.92 -0.26
N VAL A 240 8.47 0.27 0.32
CA VAL A 240 8.10 1.53 -0.31
C VAL A 240 9.35 2.37 -0.59
N PRO A 241 9.30 3.41 -1.45
CA PRO A 241 10.50 4.19 -1.83
C PRO A 241 11.33 4.73 -0.66
N THR A 242 10.67 5.12 0.43
CA THR A 242 11.36 5.60 1.64
C THR A 242 12.23 4.53 2.31
N LEU A 243 11.77 3.28 2.32
CA LEU A 243 12.56 2.15 2.83
C LEU A 243 13.81 1.92 1.97
N TRP A 244 13.67 1.91 0.65
CA TRP A 244 14.79 1.70 -0.26
C TRP A 244 15.83 2.82 -0.19
N THR A 245 15.37 4.06 -0.04
CA THR A 245 16.25 5.21 0.19
C THR A 245 16.99 5.05 1.52
N LEU A 246 16.31 4.65 2.58
CA LEU A 246 16.90 4.39 3.89
C LEU A 246 17.99 3.30 3.81
N LEU A 247 17.68 2.16 3.18
CA LEU A 247 18.61 1.03 3.05
C LEU A 247 19.85 1.39 2.21
N THR A 248 19.66 2.12 1.11
CA THR A 248 20.79 2.45 0.21
C THR A 248 21.68 3.59 0.69
N ARG A 249 21.17 4.43 1.61
CA ARG A 249 21.90 5.64 2.08
C ARG A 249 22.31 5.58 3.55
N ALA A 250 21.54 4.91 4.40
CA ALA A 250 21.66 4.95 5.86
C ALA A 250 21.71 3.57 6.53
N ALA A 251 22.08 2.52 5.79
CA ALA A 251 22.29 1.18 6.33
C ALA A 251 23.71 0.69 5.98
N PRO A 252 24.74 1.10 6.73
CA PRO A 252 26.13 0.71 6.46
C PRO A 252 26.36 -0.80 6.54
N HIS A 253 25.54 -1.52 7.32
CA HIS A 253 25.60 -2.98 7.42
C HIS A 253 25.22 -3.69 6.11
N LEU A 254 24.47 -3.06 5.22
CA LEU A 254 24.04 -3.62 3.93
C LEU A 254 25.19 -4.12 3.05
N THR A 255 26.39 -3.52 3.16
CA THR A 255 27.55 -3.92 2.38
C THR A 255 28.33 -5.08 2.96
N LYS A 256 28.03 -5.49 4.21
CA LYS A 256 28.78 -6.51 4.95
C LYS A 256 27.94 -7.77 5.23
N ALA A 257 26.60 -7.65 5.19
CA ALA A 257 25.68 -8.72 5.52
C ALA A 257 25.65 -9.82 4.44
N ASP A 258 25.50 -11.06 4.87
CA ASP A 258 25.20 -12.17 3.96
C ASP A 258 23.71 -12.16 3.58
N LEU A 259 23.41 -11.60 2.42
CA LEU A 259 22.08 -11.53 1.84
C LEU A 259 21.87 -12.52 0.69
N SER A 260 22.68 -13.57 0.61
CA SER A 260 22.63 -14.58 -0.46
C SER A 260 21.26 -15.29 -0.57
N ALA A 261 20.48 -15.33 0.52
CA ALA A 261 19.14 -15.88 0.51
C ALA A 261 18.09 -14.96 -0.14
N LEU A 262 18.34 -13.65 -0.25
CA LEU A 262 17.38 -12.66 -0.73
C LEU A 262 17.24 -12.75 -2.26
N ARG A 263 16.18 -13.44 -2.72
CA ARG A 263 15.93 -13.65 -4.15
C ARG A 263 15.12 -12.54 -4.81
N ALA A 264 14.30 -11.80 -4.04
CA ALA A 264 13.46 -10.75 -4.59
C ALA A 264 13.23 -9.60 -3.59
N ILE A 265 13.25 -8.39 -4.12
CA ILE A 265 12.71 -7.20 -3.47
C ILE A 265 11.61 -6.61 -4.34
N THR A 266 10.55 -6.09 -3.70
CA THR A 266 9.42 -5.53 -4.43
C THR A 266 9.15 -4.10 -3.98
N ASN A 267 8.86 -3.19 -4.91
CA ASN A 267 8.51 -1.81 -4.62
C ASN A 267 7.09 -1.49 -5.08
N SER A 268 6.32 -0.84 -4.24
CA SER A 268 5.01 -0.27 -4.58
C SER A 268 4.72 0.96 -3.72
N GLY A 269 3.59 1.65 -4.01
CA GLY A 269 3.16 2.79 -3.21
C GLY A 269 3.84 4.11 -3.56
N GLY A 270 4.71 4.13 -4.55
CA GLY A 270 5.37 5.30 -5.10
C GLY A 270 6.44 4.91 -6.11
N SER A 271 6.83 5.86 -6.96
CA SER A 271 7.90 5.70 -7.92
C SER A 271 9.25 5.57 -7.20
N LEU A 272 10.09 4.67 -7.69
CA LEU A 272 11.47 4.50 -7.21
C LEU A 272 12.43 5.20 -8.18
N ALA A 273 13.17 6.18 -7.67
CA ALA A 273 14.11 6.93 -8.48
C ALA A 273 15.20 6.02 -9.08
N LEU A 274 15.54 6.23 -10.34
CA LEU A 274 16.55 5.44 -11.07
C LEU A 274 17.86 5.26 -10.30
N PRO A 275 18.49 6.31 -9.72
CA PRO A 275 19.71 6.12 -8.93
C PRO A 275 19.55 5.19 -7.71
N THR A 276 18.33 5.06 -7.17
CA THR A 276 18.06 4.11 -6.07
C THR A 276 17.96 2.69 -6.60
N ILE A 277 17.33 2.49 -7.77
CA ILE A 277 17.29 1.20 -8.46
C ILE A 277 18.71 0.70 -8.76
N GLU A 278 19.54 1.55 -9.33
CA GLU A 278 20.93 1.23 -9.67
C GLU A 278 21.75 0.84 -8.43
N ARG A 279 21.63 1.60 -7.33
CA ARG A 279 22.28 1.27 -6.07
C ARG A 279 21.81 -0.06 -5.49
N LEU A 280 20.52 -0.34 -5.53
CA LEU A 280 19.96 -1.62 -5.07
C LEU A 280 20.54 -2.78 -5.90
N ARG A 281 20.53 -2.67 -7.22
CA ARG A 281 21.04 -3.72 -8.11
C ARG A 281 22.55 -3.93 -7.96
N THR A 282 23.32 -2.85 -7.77
CA THR A 282 24.76 -2.95 -7.49
C THR A 282 25.06 -3.65 -6.17
N ARG A 283 24.26 -3.39 -5.13
CA ARG A 283 24.46 -3.98 -3.79
C ARG A 283 23.85 -5.35 -3.62
N LEU A 284 22.84 -5.68 -4.42
CA LEU A 284 22.08 -6.92 -4.39
C LEU A 284 22.06 -7.57 -5.79
N PRO A 285 23.21 -7.95 -6.35
CA PRO A 285 23.31 -8.36 -7.76
C PRO A 285 22.56 -9.63 -8.11
N HIS A 286 22.25 -10.46 -7.12
CA HIS A 286 21.50 -11.71 -7.28
C HIS A 286 20.03 -11.62 -6.91
N THR A 287 19.55 -10.41 -6.56
CA THR A 287 18.20 -10.16 -6.10
C THR A 287 17.37 -9.53 -7.22
N ALA A 288 16.26 -10.14 -7.56
CA ALA A 288 15.31 -9.56 -8.50
C ALA A 288 14.65 -8.31 -7.91
N VAL A 289 14.65 -7.21 -8.67
CA VAL A 289 13.93 -5.99 -8.32
C VAL A 289 12.62 -5.95 -9.10
N VAL A 290 11.49 -6.00 -8.43
CA VAL A 290 10.15 -5.99 -9.03
C VAL A 290 9.48 -4.67 -8.71
N LEU A 291 9.24 -3.83 -9.72
CA LEU A 291 8.46 -2.61 -9.57
C LEU A 291 6.99 -2.94 -9.79
N MET A 292 6.13 -2.43 -8.90
CA MET A 292 4.69 -2.70 -8.94
C MET A 292 3.93 -1.40 -8.76
N TYR A 293 2.77 -1.34 -9.41
CA TYR A 293 1.81 -0.27 -9.21
C TYR A 293 0.45 -0.85 -8.85
N GLY A 294 -0.29 -0.13 -8.01
CA GLY A 294 -1.64 -0.48 -7.60
C GLY A 294 -2.25 0.61 -6.72
N LEU A 295 -3.53 0.47 -6.51
CA LEU A 295 -4.34 1.32 -5.65
C LEU A 295 -5.24 0.41 -4.80
N THR A 296 -5.62 0.88 -3.62
CA THR A 296 -6.43 0.06 -2.70
C THR A 296 -7.78 -0.33 -3.30
N GLU A 297 -8.33 0.50 -4.18
CA GLU A 297 -9.59 0.29 -4.90
C GLU A 297 -9.53 -0.84 -5.94
N ALA A 298 -8.32 -1.26 -6.34
CA ALA A 298 -8.10 -2.40 -7.26
C ALA A 298 -7.06 -3.39 -6.73
N PHE A 299 -6.59 -3.19 -5.51
CA PHE A 299 -5.61 -3.99 -4.76
C PHE A 299 -4.21 -4.06 -5.41
N ARG A 300 -4.10 -4.46 -6.68
CA ARG A 300 -2.90 -4.42 -7.53
C ARG A 300 -3.33 -4.26 -8.98
N SER A 301 -2.50 -3.60 -9.79
CA SER A 301 -2.83 -3.37 -11.20
C SER A 301 -1.73 -3.84 -12.13
N THR A 302 -0.48 -3.39 -11.95
CA THR A 302 0.61 -3.73 -12.84
C THR A 302 1.89 -4.15 -12.09
N TYR A 303 2.76 -4.86 -12.78
CA TYR A 303 4.11 -5.18 -12.32
C TYR A 303 5.09 -5.13 -13.49
N LEU A 304 6.31 -4.68 -13.23
CA LEU A 304 7.42 -4.72 -14.17
C LEU A 304 8.25 -5.98 -13.91
N PRO A 305 8.30 -6.94 -14.85
CA PRO A 305 9.18 -8.10 -14.74
C PRO A 305 10.63 -7.66 -14.54
N PRO A 306 11.43 -8.33 -13.68
CA PRO A 306 12.80 -7.92 -13.39
C PRO A 306 13.70 -7.77 -14.62
N GLY A 307 13.48 -8.58 -15.66
CA GLY A 307 14.24 -8.51 -16.93
C GLY A 307 13.96 -7.28 -17.78
N GLU A 308 12.89 -6.53 -17.49
CA GLU A 308 12.51 -5.33 -18.25
C GLU A 308 13.03 -4.03 -17.64
N ILE A 309 13.61 -4.08 -16.44
CA ILE A 309 13.98 -2.87 -15.70
C ILE A 309 15.06 -2.04 -16.42
N ASP A 310 15.96 -2.68 -17.18
CA ASP A 310 16.99 -1.98 -17.96
C ASP A 310 16.44 -1.28 -19.21
N ARG A 311 15.39 -1.87 -19.79
CA ARG A 311 14.73 -1.32 -20.99
C ARG A 311 13.67 -0.27 -20.65
N ARG A 312 13.05 -0.38 -19.45
CA ARG A 312 11.88 0.40 -19.02
C ARG A 312 11.97 0.81 -17.57
N PRO A 313 13.02 1.55 -17.15
CA PRO A 313 13.25 1.84 -15.73
C PRO A 313 12.19 2.79 -15.12
N ASP A 314 11.45 3.53 -15.94
CA ASP A 314 10.37 4.45 -15.57
C ASP A 314 8.96 3.83 -15.71
N SER A 315 8.88 2.56 -16.13
CA SER A 315 7.60 1.87 -16.30
C SER A 315 7.02 1.41 -14.97
N ILE A 316 5.71 1.51 -14.83
CA ILE A 316 4.93 0.86 -13.77
C ILE A 316 4.59 -0.60 -14.11
N GLY A 317 5.04 -1.10 -15.25
CA GLY A 317 4.86 -2.46 -15.72
C GLY A 317 3.65 -2.67 -16.61
N ARG A 318 3.30 -3.95 -16.77
CA ARG A 318 2.13 -4.42 -17.53
C ARG A 318 1.10 -5.06 -16.61
N ALA A 319 -0.08 -5.34 -17.13
CA ALA A 319 -1.17 -5.98 -16.38
C ALA A 319 -0.69 -7.21 -15.57
N ILE A 320 -1.15 -7.31 -14.32
CA ILE A 320 -0.99 -8.52 -13.52
C ILE A 320 -1.85 -9.65 -14.10
N PRO A 321 -1.55 -10.93 -13.79
CA PRO A 321 -2.39 -12.04 -14.23
C PRO A 321 -3.88 -11.85 -13.88
N GLU A 322 -4.76 -12.43 -14.69
CA GLU A 322 -6.22 -12.41 -14.50
C GLU A 322 -6.86 -11.01 -14.54
N THR A 323 -6.16 -10.00 -15.01
CA THR A 323 -6.66 -8.63 -15.11
C THR A 323 -6.49 -8.06 -16.51
N ASP A 324 -7.33 -7.10 -16.83
CA ASP A 324 -7.20 -6.29 -18.03
C ASP A 324 -7.04 -4.82 -17.61
N ILE A 325 -5.91 -4.25 -17.99
CA ILE A 325 -5.55 -2.87 -17.69
C ILE A 325 -5.51 -2.11 -19.01
N PHE A 326 -6.18 -0.97 -19.07
CA PHE A 326 -6.24 -0.16 -20.27
C PHE A 326 -6.37 1.32 -19.93
N ALA A 327 -5.92 2.18 -20.84
CA ALA A 327 -6.03 3.62 -20.72
C ALA A 327 -7.23 4.16 -21.54
N VAL A 328 -7.97 5.10 -20.94
CA VAL A 328 -9.10 5.79 -21.60
C VAL A 328 -8.77 7.28 -21.71
N THR A 329 -8.84 7.82 -22.92
CA THR A 329 -8.60 9.25 -23.17
C THR A 329 -9.67 10.13 -22.53
N LEU A 330 -9.44 11.42 -22.46
CA LEU A 330 -10.43 12.37 -21.94
C LEU A 330 -11.73 12.44 -22.78
N GLU A 331 -11.65 12.03 -24.06
CA GLU A 331 -12.79 11.94 -24.97
C GLU A 331 -13.56 10.62 -24.83
N GLY A 332 -13.14 9.74 -23.92
CA GLY A 332 -13.85 8.49 -23.60
C GLY A 332 -13.54 7.33 -24.55
N ARG A 333 -12.54 7.40 -25.41
CA ARG A 333 -12.10 6.29 -26.25
C ARG A 333 -10.91 5.54 -25.65
N ARG A 334 -10.67 4.30 -26.02
CA ARG A 334 -9.45 3.59 -25.64
C ARG A 334 -8.23 4.33 -26.22
N ALA A 335 -7.24 4.60 -25.38
CA ALA A 335 -5.99 5.23 -25.81
C ALA A 335 -5.20 4.27 -26.70
N ARG A 336 -4.52 4.81 -27.70
CA ARG A 336 -3.58 4.06 -28.54
C ARG A 336 -2.21 4.05 -27.88
N PRO A 337 -1.31 3.11 -28.24
CA PRO A 337 0.07 3.17 -27.79
C PRO A 337 0.68 4.57 -28.02
N GLY A 338 1.38 5.09 -27.03
CA GLY A 338 1.94 6.45 -27.02
C GLY A 338 0.97 7.56 -26.64
N GLU A 339 -0.33 7.29 -26.53
CA GLU A 339 -1.36 8.28 -26.22
C GLU A 339 -1.70 8.30 -24.71
N PRO A 340 -1.77 9.48 -24.08
CA PRO A 340 -2.16 9.57 -22.68
C PRO A 340 -3.63 9.21 -22.45
N GLY A 341 -3.89 8.48 -21.35
CA GLY A 341 -5.25 8.17 -20.90
C GLY A 341 -5.30 7.84 -19.41
N ILE A 342 -6.50 7.89 -18.85
CA ILE A 342 -6.72 7.47 -17.45
C ILE A 342 -6.72 5.95 -17.39
N LEU A 343 -5.90 5.40 -16.50
CA LEU A 343 -5.81 3.96 -16.31
C LEU A 343 -7.09 3.40 -15.71
N HIS A 344 -7.61 2.36 -16.34
CA HIS A 344 -8.75 1.56 -15.87
C HIS A 344 -8.30 0.14 -15.56
N HIS A 345 -8.88 -0.45 -14.54
CA HIS A 345 -8.60 -1.81 -14.11
C HIS A 345 -9.88 -2.65 -14.13
N ARG A 346 -9.88 -3.72 -14.89
CA ARG A 346 -10.90 -4.78 -14.92
C ARG A 346 -10.30 -6.05 -14.34
N GLY A 347 -10.97 -6.66 -13.36
CA GLY A 347 -10.48 -7.92 -12.81
C GLY A 347 -11.04 -8.25 -11.44
N PRO A 348 -10.69 -9.42 -10.89
CA PRO A 348 -11.26 -9.94 -9.65
C PRO A 348 -10.79 -9.18 -8.40
N THR A 349 -9.81 -8.30 -8.53
CA THR A 349 -9.28 -7.50 -7.42
C THR A 349 -9.94 -6.12 -7.28
N VAL A 350 -10.86 -5.75 -8.18
CA VAL A 350 -11.63 -4.50 -8.09
C VAL A 350 -12.49 -4.53 -6.85
N SER A 351 -12.36 -3.49 -6.00
CA SER A 351 -13.05 -3.36 -4.72
C SER A 351 -14.57 -3.24 -4.87
N MET A 352 -15.27 -3.34 -3.75
CA MET A 352 -16.73 -3.08 -3.67
C MET A 352 -17.04 -1.57 -3.59
N GLY A 353 -16.05 -0.68 -3.67
CA GLY A 353 -16.18 0.77 -3.52
C GLY A 353 -15.91 1.26 -2.10
N TYR A 354 -16.41 2.45 -1.77
CA TYR A 354 -16.18 3.09 -0.48
C TYR A 354 -17.36 2.90 0.49
N TRP A 355 -17.03 2.55 1.72
CA TRP A 355 -18.00 2.35 2.80
C TRP A 355 -18.83 3.61 3.05
N LYS A 356 -20.17 3.47 2.99
CA LYS A 356 -21.16 4.54 3.17
C LYS A 356 -20.95 5.79 2.27
N ARG A 357 -20.26 5.66 1.13
CA ARG A 357 -19.93 6.79 0.23
C ARG A 357 -20.27 6.48 -1.22
N PRO A 358 -21.58 6.40 -1.56
CA PRO A 358 -22.01 6.00 -2.91
C PRO A 358 -21.55 6.98 -4.00
N ALA A 359 -21.51 8.28 -3.70
CA ALA A 359 -21.04 9.29 -4.66
C ALA A 359 -19.54 9.18 -4.97
N ASP A 360 -18.71 8.88 -3.96
CA ASP A 360 -17.29 8.64 -4.18
C ASP A 360 -17.06 7.31 -4.90
N THR A 361 -17.85 6.29 -4.57
CA THR A 361 -17.82 4.98 -5.24
C THR A 361 -18.12 5.13 -6.74
N ALA A 362 -19.16 5.87 -7.11
CA ALA A 362 -19.52 6.09 -8.50
C ALA A 362 -18.46 6.86 -9.33
N ARG A 363 -17.52 7.55 -8.67
CA ARG A 363 -16.40 8.21 -9.36
C ARG A 363 -15.25 7.26 -9.68
N VAL A 364 -15.11 6.20 -8.90
CA VAL A 364 -14.00 5.24 -8.99
C VAL A 364 -14.44 3.94 -9.65
N LEU A 365 -15.62 3.44 -9.31
CA LEU A 365 -16.22 2.28 -9.97
C LEU A 365 -17.19 2.79 -11.04
N VAL A 366 -16.74 2.76 -12.29
CA VAL A 366 -17.50 3.26 -13.44
C VAL A 366 -17.98 2.09 -14.29
N PRO A 367 -19.09 2.26 -15.06
CA PRO A 367 -19.46 1.27 -16.06
C PRO A 367 -18.29 0.99 -17.01
N ASP A 368 -18.10 -0.28 -17.34
CA ASP A 368 -17.03 -0.67 -18.28
C ASP A 368 -17.26 -0.03 -19.65
N PRO A 369 -16.37 0.86 -20.12
CA PRO A 369 -16.55 1.53 -21.41
C PRO A 369 -16.29 0.59 -22.60
N PHE A 370 -15.61 -0.56 -22.39
CA PHE A 370 -15.21 -1.50 -23.44
C PHE A 370 -15.41 -2.95 -22.97
N PRO A 371 -16.64 -3.37 -22.65
CA PRO A 371 -16.89 -4.72 -22.16
C PRO A 371 -16.46 -5.77 -23.19
N PRO A 372 -15.87 -6.89 -22.78
CA PRO A 372 -15.56 -7.98 -23.71
C PRO A 372 -16.82 -8.47 -24.42
N PRO A 373 -16.71 -8.86 -25.71
CA PRO A 373 -17.86 -9.38 -26.45
C PRO A 373 -18.55 -10.52 -25.70
N GLY A 374 -19.88 -10.41 -25.52
CA GLY A 374 -20.69 -11.42 -24.83
C GLY A 374 -20.64 -11.41 -23.30
N SER A 375 -19.88 -10.50 -22.69
CA SER A 375 -19.89 -10.32 -21.23
C SER A 375 -21.09 -9.49 -20.79
N ALA A 376 -21.57 -9.76 -19.55
CA ALA A 376 -22.55 -8.88 -18.91
C ALA A 376 -21.91 -7.49 -18.63
N PRO A 377 -22.72 -6.41 -18.61
CA PRO A 377 -22.25 -5.10 -18.14
C PRO A 377 -21.65 -5.20 -16.76
N GLY A 378 -20.41 -4.68 -16.57
CA GLY A 378 -19.68 -4.71 -15.32
C GLY A 378 -19.16 -3.34 -14.94
N LEU A 379 -18.54 -3.27 -13.76
CA LEU A 379 -17.83 -2.08 -13.30
C LEU A 379 -16.33 -2.31 -13.43
N VAL A 380 -15.62 -1.25 -13.75
CA VAL A 380 -14.15 -1.19 -13.75
C VAL A 380 -13.68 -0.11 -12.79
N CYS A 381 -12.51 -0.28 -12.24
CA CYS A 381 -11.90 0.74 -11.40
C CYS A 381 -11.20 1.79 -12.28
N ARG A 382 -11.68 3.03 -12.22
CA ARG A 382 -11.06 4.22 -12.80
C ARG A 382 -10.08 4.81 -11.77
N SER A 383 -8.79 4.67 -12.02
CA SER A 383 -7.75 5.03 -11.04
C SER A 383 -7.61 6.53 -10.78
N GLY A 384 -7.97 7.38 -11.77
CA GLY A 384 -7.63 8.79 -11.78
C GLY A 384 -6.14 9.07 -12.10
N ASP A 385 -5.38 8.04 -12.44
CA ASP A 385 -3.97 8.15 -12.79
C ASP A 385 -3.82 8.20 -14.32
N LEU A 386 -3.12 9.22 -14.79
CA LEU A 386 -2.80 9.42 -16.19
C LEU A 386 -1.56 8.58 -16.53
N VAL A 387 -1.69 7.75 -17.58
CA VAL A 387 -0.64 6.84 -18.03
C VAL A 387 -0.49 6.89 -19.54
N VAL A 388 0.64 6.38 -20.05
CA VAL A 388 0.86 6.07 -21.45
C VAL A 388 1.21 4.59 -21.54
N GLU A 389 0.54 3.88 -22.45
CA GLU A 389 0.85 2.49 -22.82
C GLU A 389 1.83 2.49 -23.99
N ASP A 390 2.88 1.67 -23.97
CA ASP A 390 3.76 1.46 -25.12
C ASP A 390 3.23 0.34 -26.05
N GLU A 391 3.92 0.11 -27.17
CA GLU A 391 3.53 -0.91 -28.16
C GLU A 391 3.61 -2.35 -27.62
N ASP A 392 4.38 -2.58 -26.56
CA ASP A 392 4.54 -3.88 -25.90
C ASP A 392 3.57 -4.08 -24.71
N GLY A 393 2.65 -3.13 -24.46
CA GLY A 393 1.64 -3.20 -23.38
C GLY A 393 2.17 -2.85 -21.99
N PHE A 394 3.30 -2.11 -21.91
CA PHE A 394 3.80 -1.58 -20.65
C PHE A 394 3.34 -0.15 -20.44
N PHE A 395 2.98 0.16 -19.19
CA PHE A 395 2.49 1.48 -18.80
C PHE A 395 3.58 2.31 -18.16
N ARG A 396 3.60 3.60 -18.49
CA ARG A 396 4.36 4.63 -17.81
C ARG A 396 3.40 5.59 -17.12
N PHE A 397 3.63 5.84 -15.83
CA PHE A 397 2.86 6.80 -15.06
C PHE A 397 3.28 8.23 -15.43
N ILE A 398 2.29 9.09 -15.70
CA ILE A 398 2.53 10.51 -15.99
C ILE A 398 2.19 11.35 -14.76
N GLY A 399 1.04 11.10 -14.12
CA GLY A 399 0.60 11.88 -12.97
C GLY A 399 -0.82 11.54 -12.56
N ARG A 400 -1.34 12.26 -11.57
CA ARG A 400 -2.74 12.13 -11.19
C ARG A 400 -3.57 13.24 -11.82
N GLU A 401 -4.77 12.89 -12.27
CA GLU A 401 -5.71 13.86 -12.85
C GLU A 401 -6.05 15.02 -11.89
N ASP A 402 -6.14 14.70 -10.58
CA ASP A 402 -6.49 15.64 -9.52
C ASP A 402 -5.31 16.44 -8.96
N THR A 403 -4.06 16.03 -9.24
CA THR A 403 -2.84 16.72 -8.77
C THR A 403 -2.06 17.41 -9.87
N MET A 404 -2.53 17.34 -11.13
CA MET A 404 -1.89 18.06 -12.23
C MET A 404 -1.91 19.57 -11.97
N ILE A 405 -0.75 20.21 -12.04
CA ILE A 405 -0.58 21.65 -11.84
C ILE A 405 -1.06 22.38 -13.10
N LYS A 406 -2.05 23.24 -12.93
CA LYS A 406 -2.60 24.03 -14.04
C LYS A 406 -1.89 25.39 -14.12
N THR A 407 -0.83 25.45 -14.91
CA THR A 407 0.00 26.66 -15.04
C THR A 407 0.05 27.14 -16.48
N GLN A 408 -0.18 28.43 -16.74
CA GLN A 408 -0.10 29.05 -18.08
C GLN A 408 -0.94 28.32 -19.15
N GLY A 409 -2.06 27.71 -18.78
CA GLY A 409 -2.88 26.92 -19.69
C GLY A 409 -2.41 25.48 -19.91
N PHE A 410 -1.24 25.11 -19.39
CA PHE A 410 -0.72 23.74 -19.44
C PHE A 410 -1.15 22.93 -18.21
N ARG A 411 -1.20 21.60 -18.37
CA ARG A 411 -1.32 20.64 -17.26
C ARG A 411 0.04 19.99 -17.06
N VAL A 412 0.71 20.36 -15.98
CA VAL A 412 2.07 19.90 -15.65
C VAL A 412 1.97 18.79 -14.62
N SER A 413 2.67 17.68 -14.88
CA SER A 413 2.83 16.59 -13.94
C SER A 413 3.84 16.97 -12.84
N PRO A 414 3.46 16.94 -11.55
CA PRO A 414 4.42 17.08 -10.47
C PRO A 414 5.57 16.09 -10.57
N THR A 415 5.27 14.83 -10.91
CA THR A 415 6.27 13.75 -10.98
C THR A 415 7.29 13.94 -12.10
N GLU A 416 6.92 14.57 -13.21
CA GLU A 416 7.87 14.92 -14.28
C GLU A 416 8.90 15.95 -13.80
N VAL A 417 8.46 16.93 -13.06
CA VAL A 417 9.33 17.96 -12.49
C VAL A 417 10.18 17.38 -11.35
N GLU A 418 9.61 16.48 -10.52
CA GLU A 418 10.34 15.77 -9.47
C GLU A 418 11.46 14.89 -10.05
N ALA A 419 11.18 14.16 -11.12
CA ALA A 419 12.17 13.35 -11.80
C ALA A 419 13.35 14.21 -12.29
N ALA A 420 13.06 15.31 -12.99
CA ALA A 420 14.09 16.23 -13.46
C ALA A 420 14.91 16.85 -12.32
N LEU A 421 14.27 17.19 -11.19
CA LEU A 421 15.00 17.66 -9.99
C LEU A 421 15.94 16.58 -9.45
N MET A 422 15.49 15.33 -9.37
CA MET A 422 16.29 14.21 -8.87
C MET A 422 17.46 13.86 -9.80
N GLU A 423 17.29 13.99 -11.12
CA GLU A 423 18.35 13.78 -12.13
C GLU A 423 19.51 14.78 -11.99
N THR A 424 19.26 15.97 -11.45
CA THR A 424 20.35 16.94 -11.19
C THR A 424 21.38 16.43 -10.19
N GLY A 425 21.06 15.41 -9.39
CA GLY A 425 21.89 14.92 -8.29
C GLY A 425 21.96 15.86 -7.08
N ALA A 426 21.32 17.03 -7.13
CA ALA A 426 21.35 18.04 -6.08
C ALA A 426 20.49 17.68 -4.85
N PHE A 427 19.57 16.71 -4.96
CA PHE A 427 18.58 16.43 -3.93
C PHE A 427 18.56 14.96 -3.53
N ARG A 428 18.25 14.71 -2.26
CA ARG A 428 17.97 13.37 -1.71
C ARG A 428 16.51 12.99 -1.90
N ALA A 429 15.63 13.99 -1.92
CA ALA A 429 14.20 13.85 -2.18
C ALA A 429 13.66 15.18 -2.71
N ALA A 430 12.62 15.09 -3.54
CA ALA A 430 11.88 16.24 -4.05
C ALA A 430 10.38 15.90 -4.04
N ALA A 431 9.57 16.91 -3.78
CA ALA A 431 8.13 16.89 -3.95
C ALA A 431 7.70 18.20 -4.61
N VAL A 432 6.82 18.12 -5.60
CA VAL A 432 6.38 19.28 -6.38
C VAL A 432 4.88 19.49 -6.20
N ILE A 433 4.49 20.73 -5.92
CA ILE A 433 3.09 21.13 -5.73
C ILE A 433 2.74 22.36 -6.55
N GLY A 434 1.48 22.53 -6.88
CA GLY A 434 0.94 23.75 -7.45
C GLY A 434 0.45 24.68 -6.33
N LEU A 435 0.98 25.89 -6.28
CA LEU A 435 0.48 26.94 -5.40
C LEU A 435 -0.29 27.97 -6.23
N PRO A 436 -1.35 28.58 -5.70
CA PRO A 436 -2.10 29.63 -6.40
C PRO A 436 -1.19 30.75 -6.89
N ASP A 437 -1.42 31.25 -8.11
CA ASP A 437 -0.70 32.37 -8.69
C ASP A 437 -1.68 33.21 -9.55
N PRO A 438 -1.83 34.50 -9.28
CA PRO A 438 -2.81 35.35 -9.97
C PRO A 438 -2.58 35.46 -11.49
N SER A 439 -1.33 35.27 -11.95
CA SER A 439 -0.98 35.47 -13.36
C SER A 439 -0.90 34.14 -14.13
N LEU A 440 -0.61 33.04 -13.44
CA LEU A 440 -0.34 31.74 -14.05
C LEU A 440 -1.45 30.72 -13.80
N GLY A 441 -2.41 31.03 -12.91
CA GLY A 441 -3.36 30.09 -12.33
C GLY A 441 -2.73 29.35 -11.15
N GLN A 442 -1.70 28.57 -11.41
CA GLN A 442 -0.83 27.97 -10.40
C GLN A 442 0.63 28.16 -10.78
N ARG A 443 1.51 28.36 -9.79
CA ARG A 443 2.96 28.26 -9.97
C ARG A 443 3.46 26.91 -9.49
N ILE A 444 4.47 26.38 -10.15
CA ILE A 444 5.16 25.18 -9.74
C ILE A 444 6.10 25.54 -8.58
N HIS A 445 5.89 24.87 -7.43
CA HIS A 445 6.71 24.99 -6.23
C HIS A 445 7.34 23.65 -5.88
N ALA A 446 8.66 23.60 -5.81
CA ALA A 446 9.42 22.40 -5.43
C ALA A 446 9.86 22.48 -3.98
N VAL A 447 9.58 21.44 -3.20
CA VAL A 447 10.05 21.24 -1.82
C VAL A 447 11.08 20.13 -1.84
N THR A 448 12.30 20.41 -1.44
CA THR A 448 13.43 19.53 -1.67
C THR A 448 14.25 19.27 -0.41
N VAL A 449 14.83 18.08 -0.32
CA VAL A 449 15.83 17.73 0.70
C VAL A 449 17.20 17.74 0.03
N PRO A 450 18.08 18.71 0.31
CA PRO A 450 19.38 18.80 -0.35
C PRO A 450 20.27 17.58 -0.12
N ALA A 451 21.06 17.22 -1.13
CA ALA A 451 22.16 16.28 -0.97
C ALA A 451 23.36 16.98 -0.29
N GLU A 452 24.27 16.21 0.26
CA GLU A 452 25.52 16.75 0.82
C GLU A 452 26.38 17.34 -0.31
N GLY A 453 26.84 18.58 -0.13
CA GLY A 453 27.59 19.30 -1.18
C GLY A 453 26.74 19.73 -2.39
N ALA A 454 25.41 19.81 -2.25
CA ALA A 454 24.52 20.22 -3.34
C ALA A 454 24.88 21.60 -3.90
N PRO A 455 24.78 21.79 -5.24
CA PRO A 455 24.92 23.11 -5.86
C PRO A 455 23.81 24.06 -5.40
N GLY A 456 24.04 25.35 -5.53
CA GLY A 456 23.06 26.36 -5.17
C GLY A 456 21.78 26.26 -6.01
N THR A 457 20.67 26.75 -5.45
CA THR A 457 19.36 26.71 -6.12
C THR A 457 19.36 27.38 -7.49
N ALA A 458 20.16 28.45 -7.67
CA ALA A 458 20.29 29.14 -8.95
C ALA A 458 20.91 28.25 -10.05
N ASP A 459 21.94 27.48 -9.70
CA ASP A 459 22.59 26.55 -10.64
C ASP A 459 21.66 25.39 -11.01
N VAL A 460 20.90 24.89 -10.04
CA VAL A 460 19.87 23.86 -10.30
C VAL A 460 18.80 24.38 -11.25
N LEU A 461 18.27 25.57 -11.00
CA LEU A 461 17.27 26.20 -11.88
C LEU A 461 17.81 26.41 -13.29
N GLN A 462 19.09 26.77 -13.43
CA GLN A 462 19.71 26.91 -14.76
C GLN A 462 19.79 25.58 -15.50
N ARG A 463 20.17 24.50 -14.82
CA ARG A 463 20.17 23.13 -15.39
C ARG A 463 18.76 22.71 -15.81
N LEU A 464 17.75 22.96 -14.97
CA LEU A 464 16.37 22.64 -15.28
C LEU A 464 15.84 23.43 -16.49
N ARG A 465 16.22 24.70 -16.65
CA ARG A 465 15.86 25.51 -17.85
C ARG A 465 16.46 24.98 -19.14
N THR A 466 17.55 24.24 -19.06
CA THR A 466 18.15 23.59 -20.24
C THR A 466 17.50 22.24 -20.52
N ALA A 467 17.05 21.53 -19.49
CA ALA A 467 16.51 20.17 -19.60
C ALA A 467 14.99 20.13 -19.82
N LEU A 468 14.24 21.15 -19.33
CA LEU A 468 12.79 21.16 -19.33
C LEU A 468 12.23 22.29 -20.20
N ALA A 469 11.03 22.06 -20.74
CA ALA A 469 10.26 23.14 -21.36
C ALA A 469 9.97 24.27 -20.34
N PRO A 470 9.91 25.55 -20.78
CA PRO A 470 9.80 26.68 -19.86
C PRO A 470 8.65 26.62 -18.84
N HIS A 471 7.52 26.04 -19.21
CA HIS A 471 6.35 25.89 -18.37
C HIS A 471 6.46 24.77 -17.31
N LEU A 472 7.48 23.90 -17.42
CA LEU A 472 7.80 22.83 -16.47
C LEU A 472 8.80 23.27 -15.39
N VAL A 473 9.49 24.40 -15.57
CA VAL A 473 10.51 24.85 -14.64
C VAL A 473 9.88 25.39 -13.37
N PRO A 474 10.26 24.89 -12.18
CA PRO A 474 9.75 25.42 -10.91
C PRO A 474 10.04 26.91 -10.77
N ARG A 475 9.05 27.68 -10.29
CA ARG A 475 9.25 29.10 -9.93
C ARG A 475 10.04 29.26 -8.65
N THR A 476 9.86 28.33 -7.73
CA THR A 476 10.51 28.35 -6.42
C THR A 476 10.97 26.96 -6.03
N ILE A 477 12.14 26.89 -5.41
CA ILE A 477 12.68 25.66 -4.79
C ILE A 477 12.96 25.99 -3.32
N GLU A 478 12.25 25.29 -2.43
CA GLU A 478 12.41 25.37 -0.99
C GLU A 478 13.20 24.18 -0.48
N ALA A 479 14.17 24.43 0.41
CA ALA A 479 14.95 23.40 1.06
C ALA A 479 14.36 23.10 2.45
N VAL A 480 14.14 21.81 2.74
CA VAL A 480 13.67 21.31 4.02
C VAL A 480 14.57 20.20 4.54
N ALA A 481 14.58 19.96 5.85
CA ALA A 481 15.35 18.87 6.45
C ALA A 481 14.80 17.48 6.06
N ALA A 482 13.48 17.35 5.94
CA ALA A 482 12.79 16.13 5.52
C ALA A 482 11.43 16.48 4.89
N LEU A 483 10.97 15.66 3.92
CA LEU A 483 9.61 15.74 3.43
C LEU A 483 8.65 15.10 4.43
N PRO A 484 7.46 15.68 4.67
CA PRO A 484 6.44 15.03 5.48
C PRO A 484 5.96 13.75 4.79
N VAL A 485 5.74 12.71 5.58
CA VAL A 485 5.26 11.42 5.10
C VAL A 485 3.97 11.01 5.81
N THR A 486 3.14 10.27 5.09
CA THR A 486 1.96 9.61 5.65
C THR A 486 2.39 8.43 6.53
N PRO A 487 1.50 7.85 7.36
CA PRO A 487 1.78 6.64 8.14
C PRO A 487 2.29 5.47 7.28
N ASN A 488 1.90 5.40 6.01
CA ASN A 488 2.34 4.37 5.08
C ASN A 488 3.68 4.70 4.38
N GLY A 489 4.39 5.74 4.82
CA GLY A 489 5.70 6.11 4.30
C GLY A 489 5.69 6.83 2.94
N LYS A 490 4.54 7.26 2.44
CA LYS A 490 4.42 8.07 1.21
C LYS A 490 4.55 9.56 1.54
N VAL A 491 5.05 10.37 0.58
CA VAL A 491 5.06 11.83 0.72
C VAL A 491 3.63 12.35 0.94
N ASP A 492 3.46 13.20 1.94
CA ASP A 492 2.18 13.83 2.27
C ASP A 492 2.03 15.17 1.51
N TYR A 493 1.66 15.10 0.24
CA TYR A 493 1.45 16.27 -0.62
C TYR A 493 0.39 17.23 -0.11
N LYS A 494 -0.63 16.72 0.60
CA LYS A 494 -1.66 17.58 1.18
C LYS A 494 -1.12 18.46 2.28
N ARG A 495 -0.35 17.86 3.17
CA ARG A 495 0.31 18.61 4.24
C ARG A 495 1.29 19.62 3.65
N LEU A 496 2.06 19.23 2.63
CA LEU A 496 2.95 20.14 1.90
C LEU A 496 2.20 21.34 1.33
N THR A 497 1.07 21.09 0.67
CA THR A 497 0.26 22.17 0.06
C THR A 497 -0.40 23.06 1.12
N ALA A 498 -1.00 22.46 2.16
CA ALA A 498 -1.69 23.20 3.22
C ALA A 498 -0.75 24.11 4.02
N GLU A 499 0.43 23.63 4.37
CA GLU A 499 1.44 24.40 5.12
C GLU A 499 1.92 25.63 4.33
N ARG A 500 1.99 25.55 3.00
CA ARG A 500 2.52 26.61 2.15
C ARG A 500 1.46 27.57 1.62
N ALA A 501 0.24 27.09 1.43
CA ALA A 501 -0.90 27.96 1.13
C ALA A 501 -1.24 28.89 2.31
N ALA A 502 -0.97 28.48 3.55
CA ALA A 502 -1.21 29.28 4.75
C ALA A 502 -0.17 30.40 4.99
N VAL A 503 1.00 30.34 4.35
CA VAL A 503 2.09 31.32 4.52
C VAL A 503 1.91 32.53 3.60
N GLU A 504 1.01 32.46 2.62
CA GLU A 504 0.80 33.48 1.58
C GLU A 504 -0.46 34.34 1.79
N ILE A 505 -1.13 34.20 2.96
CA ILE A 505 -2.23 35.08 3.42
C ILE A 505 -1.66 36.03 4.48
#